data_9368cd0c6c2bfc2b8474610d265fec05
#
_entry.id   9368cd0c6c2bfc2b8474610d265fec05
#
_cell.length_a   1.000
_cell.length_b   1.000
_cell.length_c   1.000
_cell.angle_alpha   90.00
_cell.angle_beta   90.00
_cell.angle_gamma   90.00
#
_symmetry.space_group_name_H-M   'P 1'
#
loop_
_entity.id
_entity.type
_entity.pdbx_description
1 polymer ?
#
loop_
_entity_poly.entity_id
_entity_poly.type
_entity_poly.pdbx_seq_one_letter_code
_entity_poly.pdbx_strand_id
1 'polypeptide(L)'
;MKKTMIAALLGAVLCVSAVMPAGAAQQPEPAAGPAALTVREMGLRGVAAAVEKNNPTVQALRKTAAGIDTASAVSAQFAQQGVMLGAQIAMYQSLIGGLKQAMEAVGGDQADLKAVYQAHIALLTAQSAGLEQVRDGLPAQEQAAVSQIEDAVYQLEKQAGYVADQITQGAQTLLLTIRSLQYTGEQLDRQLAAVDRSMAVLEVQQQIGMAGALQVETARRQRDNLAMNADMLDGQIETLGNSLALLCGMDAASAVLPAALGQVSEAELRAMDLEKDLAAARKSSFIVWQKRDALRQAQNTYDKDIESTVHAVQAAEAALDAAQEELRAGFTTLFRTVQDKKTAVQAARTAAEQAARTLHTSEVKYRQGMISRLAYQQAQDEAASAAQAVETAELELLTAYQQYQWGRQGLVSAAG
;
A
#
# COMPACT_ATOMS: atom_id res chain seq x y z
N MET A 1 18.22 -12.02 -34.03
CA MET A 1 18.66 -10.98 -33.10
C MET A 1 17.56 -9.96 -32.73
N LYS A 2 16.26 -10.11 -33.12
CA LYS A 2 15.17 -9.17 -32.85
C LYS A 2 14.22 -9.57 -31.68
N LYS A 3 14.34 -10.78 -31.15
CA LYS A 3 13.55 -11.24 -29.97
C LYS A 3 14.10 -10.77 -28.61
N THR A 4 15.32 -10.27 -28.57
CA THR A 4 16.00 -9.85 -27.32
C THR A 4 15.75 -8.40 -26.92
N MET A 5 15.26 -7.52 -27.80
CA MET A 5 14.98 -6.12 -27.46
C MET A 5 13.61 -5.93 -26.78
N ILE A 6 12.60 -6.71 -27.14
CA ILE A 6 11.27 -6.63 -26.50
C ILE A 6 11.30 -7.26 -25.10
N ALA A 7 12.10 -8.31 -24.91
CA ALA A 7 12.31 -8.91 -23.59
C ALA A 7 13.07 -8.00 -22.59
N ALA A 8 13.90 -7.07 -23.09
CA ALA A 8 14.64 -6.14 -22.25
C ALA A 8 13.75 -5.00 -21.71
N LEU A 9 12.69 -4.62 -22.41
CA LEU A 9 11.72 -3.61 -21.94
C LEU A 9 10.71 -4.19 -20.93
N LEU A 10 10.34 -5.46 -21.07
CA LEU A 10 9.48 -6.19 -20.12
C LEU A 10 10.23 -6.65 -18.86
N GLY A 11 11.55 -6.88 -18.95
CA GLY A 11 12.38 -7.27 -17.80
C GLY A 11 12.66 -6.14 -16.80
N ALA A 12 12.54 -4.87 -17.19
CA ALA A 12 12.78 -3.73 -16.30
C ALA A 12 11.60 -3.38 -15.38
N VAL A 13 10.40 -3.93 -15.64
CA VAL A 13 9.19 -3.63 -14.87
C VAL A 13 8.95 -4.63 -13.73
N LEU A 14 9.61 -5.80 -13.75
CA LEU A 14 9.35 -6.89 -12.79
C LEU A 14 10.29 -6.92 -11.55
N CYS A 15 11.20 -5.96 -11.41
CA CYS A 15 12.11 -5.84 -10.26
C CYS A 15 11.87 -4.59 -9.43
N VAL A 16 10.63 -4.26 -9.07
CA VAL A 16 10.33 -3.41 -7.92
C VAL A 16 10.00 -4.31 -6.73
N SER A 17 10.92 -5.21 -6.42
CA SER A 17 11.04 -5.80 -5.09
C SER A 17 11.90 -4.85 -4.29
N ALA A 18 11.29 -4.17 -3.30
CA ALA A 18 11.92 -3.58 -2.11
C ALA A 18 13.41 -3.16 -2.27
N VAL A 19 13.70 -2.18 -3.10
CA VAL A 19 14.93 -1.41 -2.94
C VAL A 19 14.55 -0.17 -2.14
N MET A 20 14.72 -0.25 -0.82
CA MET A 20 15.00 0.93 -0.02
C MET A 20 16.19 1.61 -0.70
N PRO A 21 16.13 2.90 -1.07
CA PRO A 21 17.32 3.58 -1.55
C PRO A 21 18.31 3.61 -0.39
N ALA A 22 19.40 2.85 -0.53
CA ALA A 22 20.60 3.08 0.28
C ALA A 22 21.01 4.54 0.01
N GLY A 23 20.86 5.38 1.02
CA GLY A 23 21.18 6.80 0.94
C GLY A 23 22.59 6.98 0.40
N ALA A 24 22.69 7.69 -0.70
CA ALA A 24 23.95 8.30 -1.09
C ALA A 24 24.38 9.21 0.08
N ALA A 25 25.49 8.86 0.69
CA ALA A 25 26.12 9.66 1.72
C ALA A 25 26.50 11.04 1.12
N GLN A 26 25.61 12.01 1.27
CA GLN A 26 25.93 13.40 1.12
C GLN A 26 26.73 13.82 2.36
N GLN A 27 27.89 14.42 2.13
CA GLN A 27 28.72 15.03 3.17
C GLN A 27 27.85 16.02 3.98
N PRO A 28 28.01 16.07 5.30
CA PRO A 28 27.24 17.01 6.11
C PRO A 28 27.68 18.45 5.81
N GLU A 29 26.77 19.24 5.28
CA GLU A 29 26.86 20.69 5.39
C GLU A 29 26.86 21.13 6.86
N PRO A 30 27.57 22.21 7.23
CA PRO A 30 27.70 22.63 8.62
C PRO A 30 26.31 23.00 9.19
N ALA A 31 26.05 22.47 10.39
CA ALA A 31 24.82 22.58 11.14
C ALA A 31 24.24 24.01 11.15
N ALA A 32 23.17 24.21 10.40
CA ALA A 32 22.18 25.20 10.77
C ALA A 32 21.60 24.77 12.12
N GLY A 33 21.47 25.70 13.07
CA GLY A 33 20.92 25.42 14.40
C GLY A 33 19.55 24.71 14.31
N PRO A 34 19.07 24.09 15.39
CA PRO A 34 17.90 23.23 15.35
C PRO A 34 16.73 23.98 14.74
N ALA A 35 16.39 23.61 13.49
CA ALA A 35 15.20 24.10 12.84
C ALA A 35 14.02 23.68 13.73
N ALA A 36 13.18 24.63 14.14
CA ALA A 36 12.01 24.33 14.96
C ALA A 36 11.15 23.32 14.22
N LEU A 37 10.95 22.15 14.83
CA LEU A 37 10.09 21.08 14.30
C LEU A 37 8.70 21.66 14.02
N THR A 38 8.23 21.57 12.79
CA THR A 38 6.89 21.99 12.42
C THR A 38 5.93 20.83 12.70
N VAL A 39 5.21 20.91 13.83
CA VAL A 39 4.21 19.91 14.19
C VAL A 39 2.90 20.23 13.47
N ARG A 40 2.32 19.23 12.81
CA ARG A 40 0.99 19.31 12.18
C ARG A 40 0.07 18.24 12.76
N GLU A 41 -1.12 18.65 13.14
CA GLU A 41 -2.17 17.72 13.55
C GLU A 41 -3.01 17.29 12.36
N MET A 42 -3.18 15.98 12.20
CA MET A 42 -3.96 15.39 11.11
C MET A 42 -4.90 14.28 11.61
N GLY A 43 -6.07 14.19 11.00
CA GLY A 43 -6.97 13.04 11.16
C GLY A 43 -6.74 12.00 10.05
N LEU A 44 -7.38 10.83 10.16
CA LEU A 44 -7.26 9.71 9.19
C LEU A 44 -7.49 10.12 7.73
N ARG A 45 -8.49 10.96 7.46
CA ARG A 45 -8.79 11.45 6.10
C ARG A 45 -7.72 12.43 5.61
N GLY A 46 -7.19 13.25 6.51
CA GLY A 46 -6.12 14.21 6.18
C GLY A 46 -4.83 13.50 5.79
N VAL A 47 -4.45 12.45 6.52
CA VAL A 47 -3.30 11.61 6.20
C VAL A 47 -3.49 10.91 4.85
N ALA A 48 -4.66 10.32 4.59
CA ALA A 48 -4.95 9.69 3.31
C ALA A 48 -4.81 10.66 2.13
N ALA A 49 -5.40 11.85 2.25
CA ALA A 49 -5.31 12.88 1.20
C ALA A 49 -3.87 13.41 1.02
N ALA A 50 -3.10 13.53 2.10
CA ALA A 50 -1.70 13.97 2.03
C ALA A 50 -0.81 12.92 1.34
N VAL A 51 -0.96 11.64 1.68
CA VAL A 51 -0.24 10.55 1.03
C VAL A 51 -0.58 10.49 -0.46
N GLU A 52 -1.86 10.51 -0.79
CA GLU A 52 -2.30 10.45 -2.17
C GLU A 52 -1.76 11.60 -3.03
N LYS A 53 -1.71 12.80 -2.47
CA LYS A 53 -1.30 14.02 -3.19
C LYS A 53 0.21 14.24 -3.22
N ASN A 54 0.92 13.94 -2.13
CA ASN A 54 2.29 14.42 -1.93
C ASN A 54 3.32 13.30 -1.80
N ASN A 55 2.92 12.03 -1.54
CA ASN A 55 3.89 10.96 -1.37
C ASN A 55 4.69 10.74 -2.66
N PRO A 56 6.03 10.81 -2.62
CA PRO A 56 6.87 10.75 -3.82
C PRO A 56 6.76 9.41 -4.55
N THR A 57 6.61 8.30 -3.81
CA THR A 57 6.45 6.97 -4.41
C THR A 57 5.11 6.84 -5.15
N VAL A 58 4.03 7.32 -4.54
CA VAL A 58 2.70 7.32 -5.18
C VAL A 58 2.70 8.20 -6.43
N GLN A 59 3.32 9.37 -6.35
CA GLN A 59 3.44 10.29 -7.48
C GLN A 59 4.31 9.72 -8.61
N ALA A 60 5.42 9.07 -8.26
CA ALA A 60 6.29 8.41 -9.24
C ALA A 60 5.55 7.31 -9.98
N LEU A 61 4.84 6.43 -9.25
CA LEU A 61 4.05 5.34 -9.85
C LEU A 61 2.96 5.87 -10.79
N ARG A 62 2.22 6.91 -10.38
CA ARG A 62 1.19 7.53 -11.24
C ARG A 62 1.79 8.17 -12.49
N LYS A 63 2.92 8.86 -12.36
CA LYS A 63 3.62 9.46 -13.50
C LYS A 63 4.16 8.39 -14.45
N THR A 64 4.68 7.29 -13.92
CA THR A 64 5.15 6.17 -14.74
C THR A 64 3.99 5.57 -15.52
N ALA A 65 2.85 5.30 -14.88
CA ALA A 65 1.66 4.78 -15.56
C ALA A 65 1.14 5.76 -16.63
N ALA A 66 1.04 7.05 -16.32
CA ALA A 66 0.56 8.07 -17.25
C ALA A 66 1.57 8.43 -18.37
N GLY A 67 2.86 8.19 -18.15
CA GLY A 67 3.92 8.53 -19.12
C GLY A 67 4.15 7.47 -20.20
N ILE A 68 3.48 6.33 -20.14
CA ILE A 68 3.59 5.27 -21.12
C ILE A 68 2.63 5.55 -22.31
N ASP A 69 2.93 6.56 -23.12
CA ASP A 69 2.29 6.74 -24.43
C ASP A 69 3.01 5.86 -25.48
N THR A 70 2.88 4.54 -25.28
CA THR A 70 3.58 3.56 -26.07
C THR A 70 2.77 3.11 -27.30
N ALA A 71 1.46 3.26 -27.28
CA ALA A 71 0.61 2.89 -28.39
C ALA A 71 0.93 3.74 -29.63
N SER A 72 1.00 5.07 -29.49
CA SER A 72 1.34 5.98 -30.59
C SER A 72 2.76 5.77 -31.12
N ALA A 73 3.74 5.51 -30.24
CA ALA A 73 5.14 5.26 -30.64
C ALA A 73 5.27 3.93 -31.42
N VAL A 74 4.55 2.88 -31.00
CA VAL A 74 4.53 1.59 -31.69
C VAL A 74 3.81 1.71 -33.03
N SER A 75 2.66 2.37 -33.09
CA SER A 75 1.95 2.62 -34.36
C SER A 75 2.81 3.42 -35.34
N ALA A 76 3.54 4.43 -34.87
CA ALA A 76 4.48 5.19 -35.70
C ALA A 76 5.60 4.29 -36.25
N GLN A 77 6.14 3.35 -35.45
CA GLN A 77 7.17 2.43 -35.91
C GLN A 77 6.63 1.46 -37.00
N PHE A 78 5.44 0.90 -36.81
CA PHE A 78 4.80 0.04 -37.80
C PHE A 78 4.45 0.80 -39.07
N ALA A 79 3.96 2.04 -38.99
CA ALA A 79 3.72 2.90 -40.12
C ALA A 79 5.01 3.15 -40.93
N GLN A 80 6.13 3.44 -40.25
CA GLN A 80 7.43 3.63 -40.90
C GLN A 80 7.92 2.35 -41.60
N GLN A 81 7.72 1.18 -40.97
CA GLN A 81 8.06 -0.11 -41.64
C GLN A 81 7.20 -0.33 -42.87
N GLY A 82 5.90 -0.01 -42.79
CA GLY A 82 5.00 -0.11 -43.95
C GLY A 82 5.43 0.78 -45.10
N VAL A 83 5.85 2.00 -44.85
CA VAL A 83 6.39 2.93 -45.86
C VAL A 83 7.67 2.38 -46.50
N MET A 84 8.61 1.85 -45.70
CA MET A 84 9.83 1.28 -46.22
C MET A 84 9.57 0.04 -47.09
N LEU A 85 8.69 -0.86 -46.67
CA LEU A 85 8.30 -2.01 -47.48
C LEU A 85 7.59 -1.60 -48.78
N GLY A 86 6.70 -0.61 -48.69
CA GLY A 86 6.03 -0.05 -49.87
C GLY A 86 7.00 0.54 -50.87
N ALA A 87 8.04 1.25 -50.44
CA ALA A 87 9.10 1.75 -51.31
C ALA A 87 9.91 0.61 -51.99
N GLN A 88 10.25 -0.45 -51.24
CA GLN A 88 10.93 -1.63 -51.82
C GLN A 88 10.08 -2.37 -52.86
N ILE A 89 8.78 -2.55 -52.54
CA ILE A 89 7.84 -3.17 -53.49
C ILE A 89 7.74 -2.34 -54.78
N ALA A 90 7.59 -1.01 -54.67
CA ALA A 90 7.56 -0.10 -55.80
C ALA A 90 8.84 -0.16 -56.65
N MET A 91 10.00 -0.26 -56.00
CA MET A 91 11.28 -0.47 -56.68
C MET A 91 11.32 -1.77 -57.49
N TYR A 92 10.89 -2.90 -56.88
CA TYR A 92 10.83 -4.19 -57.62
C TYR A 92 9.83 -4.15 -58.74
N GLN A 93 8.67 -3.53 -58.57
CA GLN A 93 7.66 -3.35 -59.63
C GLN A 93 8.19 -2.51 -60.79
N SER A 94 8.96 -1.46 -60.51
CA SER A 94 9.63 -0.64 -61.52
C SER A 94 10.69 -1.45 -62.31
N LEU A 95 11.53 -2.26 -61.60
CA LEU A 95 12.50 -3.13 -62.23
C LEU A 95 11.84 -4.19 -63.11
N ILE A 96 10.74 -4.81 -62.63
CA ILE A 96 9.93 -5.77 -63.40
C ILE A 96 9.40 -5.10 -64.70
N GLY A 97 8.88 -3.85 -64.58
CA GLY A 97 8.40 -3.08 -65.72
C GLY A 97 9.51 -2.83 -66.75
N GLY A 98 10.70 -2.41 -66.29
CA GLY A 98 11.86 -2.19 -67.15
C GLY A 98 12.35 -3.48 -67.89
N LEU A 99 12.39 -4.63 -67.15
CA LEU A 99 12.75 -5.89 -67.72
C LEU A 99 11.72 -6.41 -68.74
N LYS A 100 10.43 -6.19 -68.53
CA LYS A 100 9.36 -6.50 -69.51
C LYS A 100 9.53 -5.69 -70.77
N GLN A 101 9.80 -4.39 -70.69
CA GLN A 101 10.05 -3.56 -71.87
C GLN A 101 11.32 -3.98 -72.61
N ALA A 102 12.39 -4.31 -71.89
CA ALA A 102 13.60 -4.82 -72.46
C ALA A 102 13.38 -6.16 -73.18
N MET A 103 12.59 -7.06 -72.61
CA MET A 103 12.23 -8.34 -73.19
C MET A 103 11.39 -8.18 -74.49
N GLU A 104 10.50 -7.20 -74.54
CA GLU A 104 9.71 -6.88 -75.76
C GLU A 104 10.57 -6.30 -76.88
N ALA A 105 11.61 -5.53 -76.52
CA ALA A 105 12.55 -4.97 -77.52
C ALA A 105 13.52 -6.02 -78.15
N VAL A 106 13.62 -7.21 -77.56
CA VAL A 106 14.50 -8.30 -78.04
C VAL A 106 13.89 -9.00 -79.28
N GLY A 107 14.63 -9.05 -80.37
CA GLY A 107 14.21 -9.69 -81.64
C GLY A 107 13.90 -11.20 -81.53
N GLY A 108 13.19 -11.75 -82.51
CA GLY A 108 12.69 -13.14 -82.46
C GLY A 108 13.76 -14.21 -82.36
N ASP A 109 15.00 -13.96 -82.85
CA ASP A 109 16.09 -14.90 -82.89
C ASP A 109 16.89 -15.09 -81.59
N GLN A 110 16.51 -14.37 -80.48
CA GLN A 110 17.24 -14.42 -79.21
C GLN A 110 16.41 -15.09 -78.11
N ALA A 111 15.98 -16.33 -78.36
CA ALA A 111 15.11 -17.04 -77.39
C ALA A 111 15.78 -17.25 -76.05
N ASP A 112 17.08 -17.47 -75.92
CA ASP A 112 17.81 -17.70 -74.70
C ASP A 112 17.83 -16.41 -73.86
N LEU A 113 17.96 -15.21 -74.46
CA LEU A 113 17.96 -13.95 -73.77
C LEU A 113 16.57 -13.65 -73.22
N LYS A 114 15.50 -13.96 -73.93
CA LYS A 114 14.11 -13.84 -73.43
C LYS A 114 13.87 -14.74 -72.21
N ALA A 115 14.41 -16.00 -72.26
CA ALA A 115 14.32 -16.92 -71.13
C ALA A 115 15.01 -16.36 -69.86
N VAL A 116 16.16 -15.70 -70.00
CA VAL A 116 16.85 -15.01 -68.89
C VAL A 116 16.05 -13.86 -68.33
N TYR A 117 15.46 -13.02 -69.20
CA TYR A 117 14.55 -11.97 -68.70
C TYR A 117 13.32 -12.51 -67.96
N GLN A 118 12.70 -13.54 -68.47
CA GLN A 118 11.57 -14.22 -67.85
C GLN A 118 11.94 -14.78 -66.47
N ALA A 119 13.09 -15.40 -66.31
CA ALA A 119 13.59 -15.94 -65.06
C ALA A 119 13.82 -14.83 -64.04
N HIS A 120 14.40 -13.69 -64.45
CA HIS A 120 14.58 -12.53 -63.56
C HIS A 120 13.24 -11.87 -63.17
N ILE A 121 12.31 -11.69 -64.08
CA ILE A 121 10.97 -11.20 -63.82
C ILE A 121 10.24 -12.11 -62.81
N ALA A 122 10.32 -13.41 -62.99
CA ALA A 122 9.72 -14.39 -62.08
C ALA A 122 10.33 -14.28 -60.68
N LEU A 123 11.66 -14.16 -60.56
CA LEU A 123 12.36 -14.01 -59.30
C LEU A 123 11.94 -12.69 -58.57
N LEU A 124 11.97 -11.56 -59.27
CA LEU A 124 11.58 -10.27 -58.69
C LEU A 124 10.09 -10.22 -58.33
N THR A 125 9.21 -10.87 -59.12
CA THR A 125 7.80 -11.01 -58.81
C THR A 125 7.60 -11.81 -57.53
N ALA A 126 8.32 -12.91 -57.33
CA ALA A 126 8.26 -13.72 -56.12
C ALA A 126 8.77 -12.92 -54.90
N GLN A 127 9.86 -12.14 -55.06
CA GLN A 127 10.37 -11.27 -54.00
C GLN A 127 9.38 -10.15 -53.65
N SER A 128 8.76 -9.49 -54.63
CA SER A 128 7.74 -8.46 -54.42
C SER A 128 6.52 -9.02 -53.67
N ALA A 129 6.04 -10.19 -54.10
CA ALA A 129 4.91 -10.88 -53.42
C ALA A 129 5.22 -11.25 -51.97
N GLY A 130 6.44 -11.70 -51.69
CA GLY A 130 6.89 -11.96 -50.32
C GLY A 130 6.90 -10.67 -49.44
N LEU A 131 7.34 -9.54 -50.00
CA LEU A 131 7.29 -8.25 -49.27
C LEU A 131 5.86 -7.74 -49.09
N GLU A 132 4.99 -7.93 -50.08
CA GLU A 132 3.57 -7.62 -49.99
C GLU A 132 2.89 -8.41 -48.84
N GLN A 133 3.17 -9.70 -48.74
CA GLN A 133 2.66 -10.54 -47.65
C GLN A 133 3.14 -10.05 -46.29
N VAL A 134 4.42 -9.64 -46.17
CA VAL A 134 4.95 -9.08 -44.92
C VAL A 134 4.26 -7.74 -44.59
N ARG A 135 4.13 -6.85 -45.59
CA ARG A 135 3.44 -5.56 -45.42
C ARG A 135 1.99 -5.74 -44.97
N ASP A 136 1.26 -6.63 -45.61
CA ASP A 136 -0.15 -6.88 -45.34
C ASP A 136 -0.38 -7.57 -43.98
N GLY A 137 0.66 -8.21 -43.43
CA GLY A 137 0.67 -8.73 -42.06
C GLY A 137 0.98 -7.70 -40.97
N LEU A 138 1.52 -6.50 -41.31
CA LEU A 138 1.90 -5.47 -40.34
C LEU A 138 0.73 -4.98 -39.49
N PRO A 139 -0.48 -4.70 -40.00
CA PRO A 139 -1.58 -4.22 -39.19
C PRO A 139 -2.01 -5.18 -38.08
N ALA A 140 -1.99 -6.49 -38.35
CA ALA A 140 -2.30 -7.49 -37.34
C ALA A 140 -1.22 -7.55 -36.23
N GLN A 141 0.07 -7.43 -36.66
CA GLN A 141 1.19 -7.37 -35.70
C GLN A 141 1.15 -6.07 -34.85
N GLU A 142 0.82 -4.93 -35.46
CA GLU A 142 0.64 -3.66 -34.78
C GLU A 142 -0.47 -3.77 -33.73
N GLN A 143 -1.63 -4.26 -34.11
CA GLN A 143 -2.76 -4.42 -33.20
C GLN A 143 -2.43 -5.33 -32.02
N ALA A 144 -1.73 -6.45 -32.27
CA ALA A 144 -1.29 -7.34 -31.21
C ALA A 144 -0.28 -6.66 -30.25
N ALA A 145 0.67 -5.90 -30.81
CA ALA A 145 1.67 -5.18 -30.02
C ALA A 145 1.04 -4.05 -29.19
N VAL A 146 0.12 -3.27 -29.76
CA VAL A 146 -0.63 -2.22 -29.05
C VAL A 146 -1.46 -2.83 -27.93
N SER A 147 -2.20 -3.90 -28.19
CA SER A 147 -3.01 -4.57 -27.17
C SER A 147 -2.17 -5.10 -26.00
N GLN A 148 -0.98 -5.66 -26.27
CA GLN A 148 -0.06 -6.11 -25.20
C GLN A 148 0.42 -4.94 -24.33
N ILE A 149 0.66 -3.78 -24.93
CA ILE A 149 1.08 -2.58 -24.19
C ILE A 149 -0.07 -2.02 -23.37
N GLU A 150 -1.27 -1.92 -23.94
CA GLU A 150 -2.46 -1.49 -23.22
C GLU A 150 -2.75 -2.38 -22.00
N ASP A 151 -2.64 -3.70 -22.17
CA ASP A 151 -2.76 -4.66 -21.06
C ASP A 151 -1.68 -4.43 -19.99
N ALA A 152 -0.42 -4.20 -20.39
CA ALA A 152 0.67 -3.94 -19.46
C ALA A 152 0.50 -2.60 -18.71
N VAL A 153 0.05 -1.55 -19.38
CA VAL A 153 -0.29 -0.25 -18.76
C VAL A 153 -1.43 -0.42 -17.76
N TYR A 154 -2.48 -1.12 -18.13
CA TYR A 154 -3.60 -1.39 -17.24
C TYR A 154 -3.19 -2.16 -15.99
N GLN A 155 -2.32 -3.17 -16.12
CA GLN A 155 -1.75 -3.90 -14.98
C GLN A 155 -0.92 -2.98 -14.08
N LEU A 156 -0.10 -2.10 -14.68
CA LEU A 156 0.71 -1.14 -13.94
C LEU A 156 -0.15 -0.12 -13.17
N GLU A 157 -1.21 0.38 -13.78
CA GLU A 157 -2.17 1.28 -13.10
C GLU A 157 -2.85 0.60 -11.91
N LYS A 158 -3.28 -0.65 -12.07
CA LYS A 158 -3.86 -1.43 -10.97
C LYS A 158 -2.86 -1.66 -9.84
N GLN A 159 -1.62 -2.00 -10.20
CA GLN A 159 -0.54 -2.16 -9.22
C GLN A 159 -0.21 -0.85 -8.51
N ALA A 160 -0.14 0.26 -9.25
CA ALA A 160 0.10 1.58 -8.68
C ALA A 160 -1.00 1.98 -7.68
N GLY A 161 -2.27 1.72 -8.02
CA GLY A 161 -3.39 1.92 -7.11
C GLY A 161 -3.25 1.10 -5.83
N TYR A 162 -2.97 -0.19 -5.97
CA TYR A 162 -2.78 -1.10 -4.83
C TYR A 162 -1.65 -0.66 -3.90
N VAL A 163 -0.50 -0.25 -4.45
CA VAL A 163 0.64 0.25 -3.65
C VAL A 163 0.28 1.58 -2.96
N ALA A 164 -0.43 2.47 -3.63
CA ALA A 164 -0.89 3.72 -3.03
C ALA A 164 -1.84 3.46 -1.84
N ASP A 165 -2.74 2.51 -1.98
CA ASP A 165 -3.65 2.09 -0.91
C ASP A 165 -2.90 1.45 0.27
N GLN A 166 -1.88 0.61 0.01
CA GLN A 166 -1.02 0.05 1.05
C GLN A 166 -0.24 1.12 1.83
N ILE A 167 0.34 2.10 1.12
CA ILE A 167 1.04 3.22 1.77
C ILE A 167 0.07 4.03 2.62
N THR A 168 -1.14 4.29 2.12
CA THR A 168 -2.17 5.03 2.84
C THR A 168 -2.64 4.27 4.08
N GLN A 169 -2.87 2.97 3.96
CA GLN A 169 -3.21 2.09 5.10
C GLN A 169 -2.10 2.12 6.15
N GLY A 170 -0.83 1.99 5.73
CA GLY A 170 0.33 2.04 6.61
C GLY A 170 0.43 3.38 7.35
N ALA A 171 0.25 4.50 6.66
CA ALA A 171 0.27 5.83 7.24
C ALA A 171 -0.88 6.05 8.26
N GLN A 172 -2.08 5.58 7.95
CA GLN A 172 -3.20 5.64 8.90
C GLN A 172 -2.98 4.75 10.13
N THR A 173 -2.44 3.54 9.94
CA THR A 173 -2.07 2.65 11.05
C THR A 173 -1.01 3.29 11.94
N LEU A 174 -0.01 3.95 11.35
CA LEU A 174 1.01 4.68 12.08
C LEU A 174 0.42 5.82 12.92
N LEU A 175 -0.53 6.59 12.35
CA LEU A 175 -1.25 7.64 13.08
C LEU A 175 -2.01 7.09 14.30
N LEU A 176 -2.71 5.95 14.15
CA LEU A 176 -3.42 5.29 15.24
C LEU A 176 -2.46 4.74 16.30
N THR A 177 -1.30 4.22 15.88
CA THR A 177 -0.24 3.79 16.78
C THR A 177 0.30 4.96 17.61
N ILE A 178 0.57 6.11 17.00
CA ILE A 178 0.99 7.32 17.74
C ILE A 178 -0.05 7.69 18.78
N ARG A 179 -1.35 7.65 18.45
CA ARG A 179 -2.42 7.95 19.43
C ARG A 179 -2.46 6.95 20.58
N SER A 180 -2.26 5.66 20.28
CA SER A 180 -2.16 4.62 21.32
C SER A 180 -0.97 4.85 22.27
N LEU A 181 0.17 5.26 21.74
CA LEU A 181 1.33 5.60 22.54
C LEU A 181 1.09 6.86 23.40
N GLN A 182 0.37 7.87 22.89
CA GLN A 182 -0.04 9.04 23.66
C GLN A 182 -0.90 8.63 24.88
N TYR A 183 -1.85 7.71 24.72
CA TYR A 183 -2.62 7.18 25.86
C TYR A 183 -1.75 6.42 26.86
N THR A 184 -0.72 5.70 26.37
CA THR A 184 0.25 5.05 27.25
C THR A 184 1.08 6.09 28.01
N GLY A 185 1.48 7.20 27.40
CA GLY A 185 2.15 8.33 28.05
C GLY A 185 1.28 8.95 29.16
N GLU A 186 0.03 9.26 28.86
CA GLU A 186 -0.91 9.77 29.85
C GLU A 186 -1.11 8.80 31.05
N GLN A 187 -1.02 7.49 30.82
CA GLN A 187 -1.04 6.49 31.89
C GLN A 187 0.24 6.52 32.73
N LEU A 188 1.42 6.64 32.09
CA LEU A 188 2.69 6.77 32.81
C LEU A 188 2.75 8.04 33.66
N ASP A 189 2.25 9.17 33.15
CA ASP A 189 2.16 10.43 33.88
C ASP A 189 1.31 10.30 35.16
N ARG A 190 0.17 9.60 35.07
CA ARG A 190 -0.66 9.32 36.27
C ARG A 190 0.05 8.40 37.25
N GLN A 191 0.76 7.38 36.78
CA GLN A 191 1.54 6.49 37.62
C GLN A 191 2.68 7.28 38.31
N LEU A 192 3.36 8.16 37.60
CA LEU A 192 4.39 9.03 38.13
C LEU A 192 3.84 9.92 39.22
N ALA A 193 2.71 10.60 39.00
CA ALA A 193 2.03 11.41 39.98
C ALA A 193 1.60 10.61 41.22
N ALA A 194 1.17 9.36 41.07
CA ALA A 194 0.83 8.47 42.19
C ALA A 194 2.07 8.10 43.04
N VAL A 195 3.19 7.79 42.35
CA VAL A 195 4.44 7.50 43.04
C VAL A 195 5.00 8.74 43.75
N ASP A 196 4.93 9.92 43.13
CA ASP A 196 5.36 11.20 43.77
C ASP A 196 4.53 11.49 45.05
N ARG A 197 3.20 11.26 45.04
CA ARG A 197 2.37 11.38 46.23
C ARG A 197 2.76 10.36 47.32
N SER A 198 3.02 9.13 46.92
CA SER A 198 3.46 8.07 47.87
C SER A 198 4.83 8.38 48.46
N MET A 199 5.74 8.89 47.63
CA MET A 199 7.07 9.28 48.05
C MET A 199 7.05 10.44 49.06
N ALA A 200 6.19 11.46 48.84
CA ALA A 200 6.02 12.55 49.80
C ALA A 200 5.54 12.06 51.18
N VAL A 201 4.66 11.05 51.24
CA VAL A 201 4.23 10.43 52.50
C VAL A 201 5.39 9.65 53.14
N LEU A 202 6.16 8.89 52.38
CA LEU A 202 7.31 8.13 52.89
C LEU A 202 8.40 9.05 53.44
N GLU A 203 8.66 10.20 52.85
CA GLU A 203 9.63 11.19 53.31
C GLU A 203 9.23 11.78 54.68
N VAL A 204 7.94 12.09 54.85
CA VAL A 204 7.43 12.52 56.15
C VAL A 204 7.54 11.42 57.20
N GLN A 205 7.19 10.17 56.83
CA GLN A 205 7.33 9.02 57.73
C GLN A 205 8.80 8.76 58.12
N GLN A 206 9.74 8.98 57.21
CA GLN A 206 11.17 8.88 57.50
C GLN A 206 11.61 9.95 58.49
N GLN A 207 11.16 11.22 58.35
CA GLN A 207 11.50 12.30 59.26
C GLN A 207 11.06 12.04 60.70
N ILE A 208 9.94 11.34 60.89
CA ILE A 208 9.44 10.97 62.23
C ILE A 208 9.87 9.55 62.65
N GLY A 209 10.78 8.92 61.90
CA GLY A 209 11.37 7.62 62.27
C GLY A 209 10.46 6.42 61.99
N MET A 210 9.35 6.59 61.24
CA MET A 210 8.41 5.51 60.91
C MET A 210 8.71 4.79 59.59
N ALA A 211 9.59 5.33 58.73
CA ALA A 211 10.05 4.69 57.52
C ALA A 211 11.59 4.63 57.45
N GLY A 212 12.12 3.57 56.87
CA GLY A 212 13.54 3.43 56.68
C GLY A 212 14.05 4.16 55.44
N ALA A 213 15.32 4.60 55.42
CA ALA A 213 15.95 5.26 54.29
C ALA A 213 15.89 4.41 52.99
N LEU A 214 16.00 3.09 53.11
CA LEU A 214 15.91 2.17 52.00
C LEU A 214 14.55 2.22 51.30
N GLN A 215 13.46 2.42 52.02
CA GLN A 215 12.11 2.52 51.45
C GLN A 215 11.98 3.77 50.59
N VAL A 216 12.48 4.92 51.06
CA VAL A 216 12.48 6.18 50.31
C VAL A 216 13.35 6.07 49.08
N GLU A 217 14.55 5.46 49.22
CA GLU A 217 15.44 5.24 48.05
C GLU A 217 14.83 4.32 46.99
N THR A 218 14.13 3.26 47.42
CA THR A 218 13.41 2.36 46.49
C THR A 218 12.31 3.10 45.74
N ALA A 219 11.51 3.94 46.45
CA ALA A 219 10.49 4.74 45.81
C ALA A 219 11.07 5.76 44.79
N ARG A 220 12.21 6.38 45.11
CA ARG A 220 12.94 7.27 44.18
C ARG A 220 13.38 6.53 42.92
N ARG A 221 14.00 5.37 43.07
CA ARG A 221 14.39 4.56 41.91
C ARG A 221 13.19 4.16 41.05
N GLN A 222 12.08 3.81 41.66
CA GLN A 222 10.84 3.51 40.94
C GLN A 222 10.33 4.72 40.16
N ARG A 223 10.32 5.91 40.80
CA ARG A 223 9.96 7.16 40.14
C ARG A 223 10.87 7.48 38.94
N ASP A 224 12.20 7.37 39.14
CA ASP A 224 13.18 7.67 38.09
C ASP A 224 13.07 6.70 36.90
N ASN A 225 12.79 5.42 37.17
CA ASN A 225 12.53 4.44 36.11
C ASN A 225 11.26 4.78 35.32
N LEU A 226 10.18 5.23 35.96
CA LEU A 226 8.95 5.66 35.28
C LEU A 226 9.20 6.92 34.44
N ALA A 227 9.95 7.89 34.96
CA ALA A 227 10.31 9.10 34.23
C ALA A 227 11.13 8.77 32.96
N MET A 228 12.15 7.90 33.09
CA MET A 228 12.90 7.42 31.93
C MET A 228 12.02 6.71 30.89
N ASN A 229 11.05 5.92 31.32
CA ASN A 229 10.14 5.25 30.39
C ASN A 229 9.25 6.27 29.66
N ALA A 230 8.79 7.35 30.34
CA ALA A 230 8.05 8.43 29.72
C ALA A 230 8.89 9.17 28.68
N ASP A 231 10.14 9.54 29.01
CA ASP A 231 11.06 10.19 28.06
C ASP A 231 11.35 9.32 26.82
N MET A 232 11.53 8.01 27.01
CA MET A 232 11.70 7.07 25.90
C MET A 232 10.47 6.99 25.01
N LEU A 233 9.28 7.02 25.59
CA LEU A 233 8.03 7.00 24.87
C LEU A 233 7.83 8.26 24.03
N ASP A 234 8.14 9.43 24.58
CA ASP A 234 8.10 10.69 23.87
C ASP A 234 9.04 10.69 22.65
N GLY A 235 10.25 10.17 22.81
CA GLY A 235 11.19 9.97 21.70
C GLY A 235 10.65 9.01 20.63
N GLN A 236 9.91 7.97 21.00
CA GLN A 236 9.24 7.08 20.05
C GLN A 236 8.10 7.80 19.31
N ILE A 237 7.27 8.56 19.99
CA ILE A 237 6.18 9.34 19.39
C ILE A 237 6.75 10.34 18.38
N GLU A 238 7.83 11.04 18.74
CA GLU A 238 8.51 11.96 17.81
C GLU A 238 9.03 11.25 16.57
N THR A 239 9.72 10.12 16.74
CA THR A 239 10.27 9.32 15.63
C THR A 239 9.17 8.83 14.68
N LEU A 240 8.06 8.34 15.24
CA LEU A 240 6.91 7.89 14.44
C LEU A 240 6.19 9.07 13.77
N GLY A 241 6.10 10.22 14.43
CA GLY A 241 5.56 11.46 13.87
C GLY A 241 6.36 11.97 12.68
N ASN A 242 7.68 11.91 12.75
CA ASN A 242 8.58 12.24 11.64
C ASN A 242 8.44 11.23 10.48
N SER A 243 8.35 9.93 10.78
CA SER A 243 8.12 8.90 9.78
C SER A 243 6.79 9.09 9.05
N LEU A 244 5.74 9.46 9.79
CA LEU A 244 4.43 9.76 9.22
C LEU A 244 4.48 11.02 8.35
N ALA A 245 5.22 12.05 8.74
CA ALA A 245 5.41 13.27 7.95
C ALA A 245 6.07 12.94 6.60
N LEU A 246 7.10 12.09 6.59
CA LEU A 246 7.75 11.62 5.36
C LEU A 246 6.77 10.85 4.46
N LEU A 247 5.95 9.97 5.01
CA LEU A 247 4.90 9.28 4.24
C LEU A 247 3.87 10.24 3.65
N CYS A 248 3.57 11.34 4.35
CA CYS A 248 2.71 12.41 3.85
C CYS A 248 3.41 13.35 2.84
N GLY A 249 4.67 13.08 2.48
CA GLY A 249 5.44 13.91 1.55
C GLY A 249 5.84 15.26 2.12
N MET A 250 6.05 15.36 3.43
CA MET A 250 6.54 16.55 4.13
C MET A 250 8.05 16.47 4.37
N ASP A 251 8.66 17.60 4.71
CA ASP A 251 10.08 17.68 5.02
C ASP A 251 10.44 16.90 6.31
N ALA A 252 11.69 16.45 6.39
CA ALA A 252 12.21 15.69 7.55
C ALA A 252 12.21 16.50 8.88
N ALA A 253 12.08 17.83 8.82
CA ALA A 253 11.92 18.70 9.99
C ALA A 253 10.45 18.84 10.44
N SER A 254 9.53 18.07 9.87
CA SER A 254 8.10 18.08 10.20
C SER A 254 7.73 16.81 10.96
N ALA A 255 6.83 16.94 11.93
CA ALA A 255 6.18 15.82 12.61
C ALA A 255 4.67 15.91 12.43
N VAL A 256 4.02 14.77 12.21
CA VAL A 256 2.56 14.66 12.16
C VAL A 256 2.08 13.97 13.41
N LEU A 257 1.20 14.62 14.14
CA LEU A 257 0.53 14.06 15.31
C LEU A 257 -0.97 13.86 15.02
N PRO A 258 -1.64 12.93 15.74
CA PRO A 258 -3.06 12.73 15.61
C PRO A 258 -3.85 13.95 16.08
N ALA A 259 -4.70 14.50 15.23
CA ALA A 259 -5.79 15.36 15.65
C ALA A 259 -6.85 14.54 16.39
N ALA A 260 -7.91 15.19 16.89
CA ALA A 260 -9.04 14.49 17.48
C ALA A 260 -9.59 13.43 16.49
N LEU A 261 -9.46 12.17 16.87
CA LEU A 261 -9.96 11.04 16.08
C LEU A 261 -11.45 10.85 16.39
N GLY A 262 -12.24 10.69 15.34
CA GLY A 262 -13.66 10.39 15.50
C GLY A 262 -13.89 9.01 16.10
N GLN A 263 -15.04 8.81 16.73
CA GLN A 263 -15.48 7.50 17.21
C GLN A 263 -16.28 6.78 16.13
N VAL A 264 -16.23 5.46 16.13
CA VAL A 264 -17.08 4.63 15.26
C VAL A 264 -18.52 4.67 15.78
N SER A 265 -19.43 5.11 14.93
CA SER A 265 -20.83 5.23 15.31
C SER A 265 -21.52 3.86 15.35
N GLU A 266 -22.55 3.73 16.21
CA GLU A 266 -23.39 2.53 16.24
C GLU A 266 -24.09 2.26 14.91
N ALA A 267 -24.37 3.29 14.10
CA ALA A 267 -24.96 3.15 12.78
C ALA A 267 -23.98 2.48 11.79
N GLU A 268 -22.69 2.86 11.84
CA GLU A 268 -21.63 2.25 11.03
C GLU A 268 -21.43 0.78 11.41
N LEU A 269 -21.44 0.46 12.71
CA LEU A 269 -21.30 -0.92 13.19
C LEU A 269 -22.50 -1.80 12.81
N ARG A 270 -23.72 -1.25 12.78
CA ARG A 270 -24.92 -1.98 12.35
C ARG A 270 -24.99 -2.17 10.84
N ALA A 271 -24.35 -1.29 10.07
CA ALA A 271 -24.30 -1.37 8.61
C ALA A 271 -23.32 -2.42 8.09
N MET A 272 -22.48 -3.00 8.95
CA MET A 272 -21.55 -4.06 8.59
C MET A 272 -22.30 -5.38 8.28
N ASP A 273 -22.01 -5.92 7.08
CA ASP A 273 -22.57 -7.19 6.62
C ASP A 273 -21.46 -8.05 6.04
N LEU A 274 -21.21 -9.21 6.65
CA LEU A 274 -20.08 -10.06 6.28
C LEU A 274 -20.14 -10.50 4.81
N GLU A 275 -21.29 -11.00 4.35
CA GLU A 275 -21.38 -11.57 3.00
C GLU A 275 -21.38 -10.49 1.91
N LYS A 276 -22.10 -9.40 2.14
CA LYS A 276 -22.17 -8.26 1.23
C LYS A 276 -20.79 -7.58 1.10
N ASP A 277 -20.12 -7.35 2.23
CA ASP A 277 -18.86 -6.65 2.26
C ASP A 277 -17.70 -7.54 1.78
N LEU A 278 -17.77 -8.87 2.00
CA LEU A 278 -16.87 -9.86 1.40
C LEU A 278 -17.02 -9.88 -0.13
N ALA A 279 -18.24 -9.80 -0.65
CA ALA A 279 -18.45 -9.70 -2.10
C ALA A 279 -17.84 -8.41 -2.68
N ALA A 280 -17.93 -7.29 -1.97
CA ALA A 280 -17.26 -6.06 -2.33
C ALA A 280 -15.72 -6.21 -2.29
N ALA A 281 -15.17 -6.81 -1.24
CA ALA A 281 -13.75 -7.09 -1.10
C ALA A 281 -13.21 -7.95 -2.24
N ARG A 282 -13.91 -9.01 -2.63
CA ARG A 282 -13.54 -9.87 -3.77
C ARG A 282 -13.48 -9.11 -5.10
N LYS A 283 -14.38 -8.14 -5.29
CA LYS A 283 -14.41 -7.31 -6.50
C LYS A 283 -13.27 -6.31 -6.53
N SER A 284 -12.90 -5.75 -5.39
CA SER A 284 -11.90 -4.70 -5.25
C SER A 284 -10.48 -5.23 -5.05
N SER A 285 -10.31 -6.48 -4.61
CA SER A 285 -9.00 -7.07 -4.32
C SER A 285 -8.11 -7.15 -5.55
N PHE A 286 -6.96 -6.50 -5.49
CA PHE A 286 -5.92 -6.56 -6.51
C PHE A 286 -5.37 -7.98 -6.67
N ILE A 287 -5.15 -8.71 -5.59
CA ILE A 287 -4.62 -10.08 -5.61
C ILE A 287 -5.60 -11.02 -6.33
N VAL A 288 -6.89 -10.96 -5.99
CA VAL A 288 -7.91 -11.77 -6.66
C VAL A 288 -8.04 -11.38 -8.13
N TRP A 289 -7.97 -10.09 -8.44
CA TRP A 289 -7.96 -9.61 -9.82
C TRP A 289 -6.74 -10.15 -10.59
N GLN A 290 -5.54 -10.09 -10.03
CA GLN A 290 -4.31 -10.60 -10.65
C GLN A 290 -4.39 -12.10 -10.94
N LYS A 291 -4.93 -12.90 -10.00
CA LYS A 291 -5.10 -14.35 -10.21
C LYS A 291 -6.16 -14.66 -11.27
N ARG A 292 -7.24 -13.87 -11.32
CA ARG A 292 -8.26 -13.99 -12.37
C ARG A 292 -7.69 -13.62 -13.75
N ASP A 293 -6.87 -12.60 -13.83
CA ASP A 293 -6.20 -12.21 -15.07
C ASP A 293 -5.22 -13.29 -15.54
N ALA A 294 -4.44 -13.87 -14.63
CA ALA A 294 -3.56 -15.00 -14.93
C ALA A 294 -4.34 -16.22 -15.45
N LEU A 295 -5.51 -16.52 -14.87
CA LEU A 295 -6.38 -17.59 -15.37
C LEU A 295 -6.89 -17.27 -16.78
N ARG A 296 -7.35 -16.04 -17.03
CA ARG A 296 -7.77 -15.59 -18.37
C ARG A 296 -6.64 -15.77 -19.41
N GLN A 297 -5.40 -15.39 -19.05
CA GLN A 297 -4.24 -15.55 -19.93
C GLN A 297 -3.94 -17.05 -20.20
N ALA A 298 -4.00 -17.90 -19.18
CA ALA A 298 -3.84 -19.34 -19.35
C ALA A 298 -4.93 -19.94 -20.25
N GLN A 299 -6.19 -19.50 -20.08
CA GLN A 299 -7.31 -19.91 -20.93
C GLN A 299 -7.16 -19.45 -22.39
N ASN A 300 -6.61 -18.27 -22.63
CA ASN A 300 -6.35 -17.77 -24.00
C ASN A 300 -5.28 -18.58 -24.74
N THR A 301 -4.37 -19.23 -24.03
CA THR A 301 -3.30 -20.09 -24.60
C THR A 301 -3.62 -21.58 -24.48
N TYR A 302 -4.82 -21.93 -24.01
CA TYR A 302 -5.22 -23.31 -23.80
C TYR A 302 -5.36 -24.07 -25.09
N ASP A 303 -4.68 -25.22 -25.17
CA ASP A 303 -4.82 -26.23 -26.21
C ASP A 303 -4.95 -27.61 -25.53
N LYS A 304 -6.06 -28.29 -25.78
CA LYS A 304 -6.36 -29.61 -25.17
C LYS A 304 -5.32 -30.68 -25.54
N ASP A 305 -4.63 -30.53 -26.68
CA ASP A 305 -3.65 -31.48 -27.18
C ASP A 305 -2.24 -31.20 -26.63
N ILE A 306 -2.06 -30.08 -25.91
CA ILE A 306 -0.81 -29.66 -25.26
C ILE A 306 -0.93 -29.74 -23.74
N GLU A 307 -0.42 -30.82 -23.15
CA GLU A 307 -0.53 -31.12 -21.72
C GLU A 307 -0.07 -29.96 -20.81
N SER A 308 0.97 -29.25 -21.18
CA SER A 308 1.49 -28.10 -20.43
C SER A 308 0.47 -26.94 -20.31
N THR A 309 -0.36 -26.72 -21.34
CA THR A 309 -1.40 -25.67 -21.33
C THR A 309 -2.59 -26.09 -20.45
N VAL A 310 -2.93 -27.38 -20.44
CA VAL A 310 -3.95 -27.96 -19.55
C VAL A 310 -3.53 -27.76 -18.09
N HIS A 311 -2.29 -28.11 -17.75
CA HIS A 311 -1.76 -27.90 -16.39
C HIS A 311 -1.66 -26.41 -16.01
N ALA A 312 -1.35 -25.54 -16.96
CA ALA A 312 -1.31 -24.10 -16.71
C ALA A 312 -2.69 -23.54 -16.28
N VAL A 313 -3.76 -23.97 -16.96
CA VAL A 313 -5.13 -23.57 -16.58
C VAL A 313 -5.49 -24.11 -15.21
N GLN A 314 -5.27 -25.41 -14.94
CA GLN A 314 -5.55 -26.02 -13.65
C GLN A 314 -4.80 -25.33 -12.49
N ALA A 315 -3.52 -25.01 -12.71
CA ALA A 315 -2.71 -24.29 -11.72
C ALA A 315 -3.23 -22.87 -11.49
N ALA A 316 -3.66 -22.16 -12.53
CA ALA A 316 -4.23 -20.82 -12.41
C ALA A 316 -5.61 -20.82 -11.71
N GLU A 317 -6.46 -21.82 -11.95
CA GLU A 317 -7.72 -22.03 -11.25
C GLU A 317 -7.48 -22.27 -9.74
N ALA A 318 -6.60 -23.21 -9.41
CA ALA A 318 -6.26 -23.49 -8.02
C ALA A 318 -5.67 -22.25 -7.30
N ALA A 319 -4.85 -21.45 -7.99
CA ALA A 319 -4.29 -20.21 -7.45
C ALA A 319 -5.35 -19.13 -7.22
N LEU A 320 -6.37 -19.05 -8.09
CA LEU A 320 -7.49 -18.12 -7.90
C LEU A 320 -8.36 -18.54 -6.72
N ASP A 321 -8.68 -19.82 -6.61
CA ASP A 321 -9.48 -20.36 -5.51
C ASP A 321 -8.77 -20.17 -4.16
N ALA A 322 -7.47 -20.46 -4.11
CA ALA A 322 -6.66 -20.22 -2.91
C ALA A 322 -6.67 -18.73 -2.50
N ALA A 323 -6.50 -17.81 -3.44
CA ALA A 323 -6.55 -16.37 -3.15
C ALA A 323 -7.93 -15.89 -2.67
N GLN A 324 -9.01 -16.48 -3.18
CA GLN A 324 -10.36 -16.17 -2.73
C GLN A 324 -10.64 -16.68 -1.32
N GLU A 325 -10.17 -17.89 -0.98
CA GLU A 325 -10.32 -18.45 0.38
C GLU A 325 -9.44 -17.72 1.38
N GLU A 326 -8.22 -17.31 1.02
CA GLU A 326 -7.37 -16.49 1.87
C GLU A 326 -8.04 -15.13 2.17
N LEU A 327 -8.55 -14.46 1.13
CA LEU A 327 -9.31 -13.22 1.30
C LEU A 327 -10.52 -13.42 2.22
N ARG A 328 -11.27 -14.51 2.04
CA ARG A 328 -12.43 -14.83 2.86
C ARG A 328 -12.05 -15.04 4.32
N ALA A 329 -11.02 -15.84 4.58
CA ALA A 329 -10.54 -16.12 5.93
C ALA A 329 -10.07 -14.86 6.64
N GLY A 330 -9.21 -14.07 5.97
CA GLY A 330 -8.70 -12.81 6.50
C GLY A 330 -9.82 -11.79 6.74
N PHE A 331 -10.74 -11.61 5.79
CA PHE A 331 -11.86 -10.69 5.94
C PHE A 331 -12.81 -11.09 7.07
N THR A 332 -13.08 -12.40 7.23
CA THR A 332 -13.88 -12.93 8.33
C THR A 332 -13.22 -12.63 9.69
N THR A 333 -11.89 -12.73 9.75
CA THR A 333 -11.13 -12.37 10.96
C THR A 333 -11.27 -10.88 11.27
N LEU A 334 -11.13 -10.00 10.28
CA LEU A 334 -11.33 -8.55 10.47
C LEU A 334 -12.74 -8.23 10.98
N PHE A 335 -13.77 -8.86 10.40
CA PHE A 335 -15.15 -8.68 10.86
C PHE A 335 -15.33 -9.07 12.32
N ARG A 336 -14.81 -10.25 12.72
CA ARG A 336 -14.87 -10.74 14.11
C ARG A 336 -14.11 -9.81 15.05
N THR A 337 -12.93 -9.37 14.67
CA THR A 337 -12.12 -8.43 15.47
C THR A 337 -12.91 -7.17 15.80
N VAL A 338 -13.66 -6.59 14.85
CA VAL A 338 -14.52 -5.43 15.13
C VAL A 338 -15.60 -5.77 16.16
N GLN A 339 -16.25 -6.95 16.07
CA GLN A 339 -17.26 -7.34 17.04
C GLN A 339 -16.67 -7.56 18.45
N ASP A 340 -15.48 -8.15 18.53
CA ASP A 340 -14.77 -8.35 19.78
C ASP A 340 -14.39 -7.01 20.44
N LYS A 341 -13.86 -6.07 19.63
CA LYS A 341 -13.51 -4.72 20.12
C LYS A 341 -14.76 -3.91 20.52
N LYS A 342 -15.87 -4.07 19.82
CA LYS A 342 -17.17 -3.51 20.25
C LYS A 342 -17.57 -4.01 21.63
N THR A 343 -17.44 -5.31 21.87
CA THR A 343 -17.75 -5.90 23.17
C THR A 343 -16.79 -5.40 24.25
N ALA A 344 -15.50 -5.24 23.93
CA ALA A 344 -14.51 -4.68 24.84
C ALA A 344 -14.84 -3.22 25.25
N VAL A 345 -15.30 -2.38 24.32
CA VAL A 345 -15.77 -1.01 24.62
C VAL A 345 -16.93 -1.05 25.62
N GLN A 346 -17.90 -1.92 25.42
CA GLN A 346 -19.04 -2.03 26.34
C GLN A 346 -18.60 -2.48 27.75
N ALA A 347 -17.68 -3.44 27.83
CA ALA A 347 -17.11 -3.88 29.11
C ALA A 347 -16.33 -2.74 29.80
N ALA A 348 -15.50 -1.99 29.07
CA ALA A 348 -14.76 -0.86 29.60
C ALA A 348 -15.70 0.25 30.13
N ARG A 349 -16.77 0.58 29.39
CA ARG A 349 -17.79 1.55 29.84
C ARG A 349 -18.46 1.11 31.12
N THR A 350 -18.86 -0.17 31.24
CA THR A 350 -19.45 -0.71 32.47
C THR A 350 -18.48 -0.61 33.65
N ALA A 351 -17.20 -0.93 33.45
CA ALA A 351 -16.18 -0.81 34.47
C ALA A 351 -15.97 0.67 34.92
N ALA A 352 -15.95 1.60 33.94
CA ALA A 352 -15.84 3.03 34.23
C ALA A 352 -17.03 3.57 35.01
N GLU A 353 -18.25 3.16 34.69
CA GLU A 353 -19.44 3.50 35.47
C GLU A 353 -19.37 2.96 36.92
N GLN A 354 -18.87 1.73 37.10
CA GLN A 354 -18.67 1.17 38.43
C GLN A 354 -17.62 1.92 39.21
N ALA A 355 -16.48 2.27 38.61
CA ALA A 355 -15.43 3.04 39.23
C ALA A 355 -15.92 4.47 39.62
N ALA A 356 -16.72 5.10 38.77
CA ALA A 356 -17.34 6.39 39.06
C ALA A 356 -18.29 6.32 40.26
N ARG A 357 -19.09 5.26 40.39
CA ARG A 357 -19.97 5.04 41.59
C ARG A 357 -19.13 4.83 42.84
N THR A 358 -18.03 4.09 42.76
CA THR A 358 -17.10 3.86 43.86
C THR A 358 -16.43 5.15 44.27
N LEU A 359 -16.00 5.99 43.34
CA LEU A 359 -15.46 7.32 43.61
C LEU A 359 -16.47 8.19 44.33
N HIS A 360 -17.71 8.26 43.86
CA HIS A 360 -18.76 9.03 44.52
C HIS A 360 -18.99 8.57 45.97
N THR A 361 -19.01 7.26 46.22
CA THR A 361 -19.12 6.70 47.58
C THR A 361 -17.92 7.08 48.45
N SER A 362 -16.71 7.03 47.87
CA SER A 362 -15.46 7.39 48.54
C SER A 362 -15.43 8.90 48.87
N GLU A 363 -15.96 9.75 47.99
CA GLU A 363 -16.10 11.17 48.23
C GLU A 363 -16.99 11.47 49.45
N VAL A 364 -18.16 10.81 49.55
CA VAL A 364 -19.07 10.96 50.71
C VAL A 364 -18.38 10.49 51.98
N LYS A 365 -17.71 9.32 51.97
CA LYS A 365 -16.97 8.81 53.14
C LYS A 365 -15.84 9.77 53.57
N TYR A 366 -15.12 10.34 52.60
CA TYR A 366 -14.05 11.30 52.89
C TYR A 366 -14.58 12.58 53.54
N ARG A 367 -15.67 13.15 53.01
CA ARG A 367 -16.35 14.33 53.63
C ARG A 367 -16.82 14.06 55.03
N GLN A 368 -17.18 12.82 55.34
CA GLN A 368 -17.58 12.39 56.67
C GLN A 368 -16.40 12.03 57.60
N GLY A 369 -15.15 12.12 57.10
CA GLY A 369 -13.96 11.75 57.86
C GLY A 369 -13.77 10.25 58.06
N MET A 370 -14.51 9.40 57.28
CA MET A 370 -14.48 7.93 57.41
C MET A 370 -13.31 7.27 56.70
N ILE A 371 -12.72 7.96 55.73
CA ILE A 371 -11.52 7.49 54.98
C ILE A 371 -10.47 8.60 54.95
N SER A 372 -9.22 8.19 54.79
CA SER A 372 -8.08 9.10 54.64
C SER A 372 -8.10 9.83 53.29
N ARG A 373 -7.40 10.96 53.19
CA ARG A 373 -7.17 11.68 51.95
C ARG A 373 -6.50 10.77 50.90
N LEU A 374 -5.55 9.91 51.31
CA LEU A 374 -4.88 8.98 50.43
C LEU A 374 -5.85 7.97 49.83
N ALA A 375 -6.75 7.39 50.65
CA ALA A 375 -7.76 6.44 50.15
C ALA A 375 -8.75 7.11 49.18
N TYR A 376 -9.11 8.36 49.38
CA TYR A 376 -9.93 9.12 48.44
C TYR A 376 -9.19 9.40 47.13
N GLN A 377 -7.90 9.78 47.20
CA GLN A 377 -7.07 9.98 46.00
C GLN A 377 -6.88 8.68 45.20
N GLN A 378 -6.73 7.55 45.86
CA GLN A 378 -6.69 6.24 45.17
C GLN A 378 -7.98 5.97 44.39
N ALA A 379 -9.16 6.26 44.99
CA ALA A 379 -10.42 6.10 44.27
C ALA A 379 -10.54 7.07 43.07
N GLN A 380 -9.95 8.25 43.14
CA GLN A 380 -9.87 9.19 42.00
C GLN A 380 -8.98 8.63 40.89
N ASP A 381 -7.81 8.10 41.24
CA ASP A 381 -6.87 7.51 40.29
C ASP A 381 -7.49 6.27 39.60
N GLU A 382 -8.21 5.41 40.35
CA GLU A 382 -8.93 4.26 39.80
C GLU A 382 -10.04 4.69 38.82
N ALA A 383 -10.82 5.71 39.16
CA ALA A 383 -11.86 6.21 38.27
C ALA A 383 -11.28 6.86 37.02
N ALA A 384 -10.19 7.62 37.13
CA ALA A 384 -9.48 8.19 35.98
C ALA A 384 -8.87 7.11 35.08
N SER A 385 -8.30 6.06 35.68
CA SER A 385 -7.75 4.91 34.97
C SER A 385 -8.83 4.12 34.19
N ALA A 386 -10.00 3.93 34.81
CA ALA A 386 -11.13 3.29 34.18
C ALA A 386 -11.72 4.14 33.03
N ALA A 387 -11.77 5.45 33.17
CA ALA A 387 -12.19 6.37 32.10
C ALA A 387 -11.23 6.28 30.88
N GLN A 388 -9.92 6.28 31.13
CA GLN A 388 -8.94 6.13 30.07
C GLN A 388 -9.02 4.75 29.38
N ALA A 389 -9.34 3.69 30.12
CA ALA A 389 -9.53 2.36 29.53
C ALA A 389 -10.68 2.37 28.48
N VAL A 390 -11.71 3.21 28.66
CA VAL A 390 -12.76 3.42 27.66
C VAL A 390 -12.18 4.07 26.39
N GLU A 391 -11.40 5.14 26.53
CA GLU A 391 -10.78 5.84 25.39
C GLU A 391 -9.84 4.92 24.62
N THR A 392 -9.05 4.10 25.33
CA THR A 392 -8.17 3.10 24.73
C THR A 392 -8.98 2.04 23.96
N ALA A 393 -10.06 1.52 24.57
CA ALA A 393 -10.92 0.54 23.91
C ALA A 393 -11.64 1.13 22.67
N GLU A 394 -12.04 2.39 22.72
CA GLU A 394 -12.64 3.10 21.59
C GLU A 394 -11.62 3.31 20.44
N LEU A 395 -10.36 3.62 20.78
CA LEU A 395 -9.29 3.70 19.79
C LEU A 395 -8.99 2.33 19.15
N GLU A 396 -8.99 1.26 19.94
CA GLU A 396 -8.83 -0.10 19.43
C GLU A 396 -9.98 -0.52 18.50
N LEU A 397 -11.22 -0.14 18.85
CA LEU A 397 -12.38 -0.35 17.99
C LEU A 397 -12.25 0.46 16.68
N LEU A 398 -11.82 1.71 16.73
CA LEU A 398 -11.57 2.53 15.55
C LEU A 398 -10.49 1.90 14.67
N THR A 399 -9.41 1.41 15.27
CA THR A 399 -8.32 0.73 14.56
C THR A 399 -8.83 -0.52 13.84
N ALA A 400 -9.58 -1.38 14.53
CA ALA A 400 -10.17 -2.58 13.94
C ALA A 400 -11.17 -2.24 12.82
N TYR A 401 -11.97 -1.21 13.00
CA TYR A 401 -12.93 -0.74 11.99
C TYR A 401 -12.22 -0.18 10.76
N GLN A 402 -11.12 0.57 10.91
CA GLN A 402 -10.31 1.03 9.77
C GLN A 402 -9.69 -0.14 9.01
N GLN A 403 -9.16 -1.13 9.69
CA GLN A 403 -8.65 -2.35 9.05
C GLN A 403 -9.75 -3.10 8.29
N TYR A 404 -10.96 -3.18 8.87
CA TYR A 404 -12.13 -3.75 8.20
C TYR A 404 -12.51 -2.96 6.94
N GLN A 405 -12.48 -1.62 6.97
CA GLN A 405 -12.75 -0.79 5.80
C GLN A 405 -11.72 -1.01 4.69
N TRP A 406 -10.45 -1.16 5.02
CA TRP A 406 -9.40 -1.53 4.07
C TRP A 406 -9.60 -2.96 3.54
N GLY A 407 -9.99 -3.89 4.40
CA GLY A 407 -10.36 -5.24 3.98
C GLY A 407 -11.50 -5.25 2.97
N ARG A 408 -12.52 -4.41 3.14
CA ARG A 408 -13.63 -4.21 2.20
C ARG A 408 -13.17 -3.67 0.84
N GLN A 409 -12.07 -2.90 0.82
CA GLN A 409 -11.41 -2.45 -0.42
C GLN A 409 -10.47 -3.52 -1.00
N GLY A 410 -10.40 -4.71 -0.39
CA GLY A 410 -9.59 -5.82 -0.86
C GLY A 410 -8.16 -5.86 -0.31
N LEU A 411 -7.82 -4.97 0.62
CA LEU A 411 -6.54 -4.95 1.36
C LEU A 411 -6.70 -5.76 2.65
N VAL A 412 -6.54 -7.05 2.54
CA VAL A 412 -6.47 -7.95 3.70
C VAL A 412 -5.01 -8.30 3.89
N SER A 413 -4.42 -7.84 4.99
CA SER A 413 -3.09 -8.33 5.38
C SER A 413 -3.20 -9.81 5.74
N ALA A 414 -2.36 -10.65 5.16
CA ALA A 414 -2.21 -12.00 5.65
C ALA A 414 -1.89 -11.91 7.15
N ALA A 415 -2.71 -12.54 7.99
CA ALA A 415 -2.43 -12.64 9.41
C ALA A 415 -1.10 -13.37 9.55
N GLY A 416 -0.03 -12.62 9.93
CA GLY A 416 1.27 -13.18 10.28
C GLY A 416 1.20 -13.93 11.59
#